data_126cfdc6d85de12fa04de945eaef94ba
#
_entry.id   126cfdc6d85de12fa04de945eaef94ba
#
_cell.length_a   1.000
_cell.length_b   1.000
_cell.length_c   1.000
_cell.angle_alpha   90.00
_cell.angle_beta   90.00
_cell.angle_gamma   90.00
#
_symmetry.space_group_name_H-M   'P 1'
#
loop_
_entity.id
_entity.type
_entity.pdbx_description
1 polymer ?
#
loop_
_entity_poly.entity_id
_entity_poly.type
_entity_poly.pdbx_seq_one_letter_code
_entity_poly.pdbx_strand_id
1 'polypeptide(L)'
;MKVRRRAWIVVALTVAGCAETAASPPQARQSMLPAAARPAAPEATVRAHGLTVRLPPGWQSAPVNLTPHLVDPREELAVATFPLRYRDMRCAHVPGSVLEDVRPGDAFVTLPERGLGAAAGPDFPARPAHFGPVLGGPSEASACVPSARFADHWFGFSDGGRHFHVMVAFGPQASADVRRQAWAILDSLRVDPGVVPDWKSSP
;
A
#
# COMPACT_ATOMS: atom_id res chain seq x y z
N MET A 1 -0.26 -43.63 -30.16
CA MET A 1 0.28 -43.45 -28.82
C MET A 1 -0.66 -44.08 -27.81
N LYS A 2 -0.23 -45.12 -27.05
CA LYS A 2 -1.06 -45.92 -26.14
C LYS A 2 -0.98 -45.28 -24.74
N VAL A 3 -2.11 -44.77 -24.23
CA VAL A 3 -2.25 -44.26 -22.86
C VAL A 3 -2.44 -45.43 -21.91
N ARG A 4 -1.49 -45.68 -21.03
CA ARG A 4 -1.59 -46.68 -19.96
C ARG A 4 -2.28 -46.04 -18.74
N ARG A 5 -3.49 -46.51 -18.44
CA ARG A 5 -4.20 -46.21 -17.18
C ARG A 5 -3.57 -47.04 -16.06
N ARG A 6 -3.04 -46.37 -15.03
CA ARG A 6 -2.61 -47.02 -13.77
C ARG A 6 -3.79 -46.98 -12.79
N ALA A 7 -4.23 -48.15 -12.39
CA ALA A 7 -5.21 -48.33 -11.32
C ALA A 7 -4.48 -48.22 -9.96
N TRP A 8 -5.06 -47.44 -9.07
CA TRP A 8 -4.61 -47.36 -7.66
C TRP A 8 -5.57 -48.22 -6.84
N ILE A 9 -4.99 -49.20 -6.12
CA ILE A 9 -5.72 -50.05 -5.15
C ILE A 9 -5.65 -49.31 -3.82
N VAL A 10 -6.83 -48.97 -3.26
CA VAL A 10 -6.95 -48.41 -1.91
C VAL A 10 -7.18 -49.59 -0.96
N VAL A 11 -6.24 -49.84 -0.08
CA VAL A 11 -6.37 -50.82 1.03
C VAL A 11 -6.90 -50.06 2.26
N ALA A 12 -8.12 -50.36 2.65
CA ALA A 12 -8.73 -49.86 3.88
C ALA A 12 -8.33 -50.77 5.05
N LEU A 13 -7.53 -50.23 5.97
CA LEU A 13 -7.27 -50.87 7.27
C LEU A 13 -8.29 -50.34 8.29
N THR A 14 -9.19 -51.23 8.73
CA THR A 14 -10.08 -51.01 9.88
C THR A 14 -9.34 -51.38 11.18
N VAL A 15 -9.01 -50.36 11.98
CA VAL A 15 -8.53 -50.59 13.36
C VAL A 15 -9.67 -50.39 14.34
N ALA A 16 -10.14 -51.50 14.95
CA ALA A 16 -11.08 -51.45 16.05
C ALA A 16 -10.33 -51.08 17.34
N GLY A 17 -10.50 -49.87 17.83
CA GLY A 17 -9.95 -49.42 19.12
C GLY A 17 -11.04 -49.34 20.19
N CYS A 18 -10.88 -50.08 21.29
CA CYS A 18 -11.75 -50.03 22.45
C CYS A 18 -11.71 -48.62 23.09
N ALA A 19 -12.89 -48.04 23.28
CA ALA A 19 -13.04 -46.76 23.96
C ALA A 19 -13.08 -46.99 25.48
N GLU A 20 -12.00 -46.59 26.16
CA GLU A 20 -11.97 -46.45 27.62
C GLU A 20 -12.45 -45.04 27.96
N THR A 21 -13.64 -44.95 28.56
CA THR A 21 -14.27 -43.69 28.98
C THR A 21 -13.59 -43.19 30.25
N ALA A 22 -12.52 -42.41 30.10
CA ALA A 22 -11.95 -41.69 31.24
C ALA A 22 -12.79 -40.41 31.46
N ALA A 23 -13.44 -40.33 32.63
CA ALA A 23 -14.17 -39.16 33.08
C ALA A 23 -13.20 -37.96 33.25
N SER A 24 -13.35 -36.95 32.42
CA SER A 24 -12.58 -35.70 32.57
C SER A 24 -13.00 -34.95 33.85
N PRO A 25 -12.05 -34.43 34.64
CA PRO A 25 -12.36 -33.60 35.79
C PRO A 25 -13.00 -32.29 35.34
N PRO A 26 -13.89 -31.68 36.18
CA PRO A 26 -14.55 -30.42 35.82
C PRO A 26 -13.48 -29.32 35.66
N GLN A 27 -13.35 -28.82 34.43
CA GLN A 27 -12.52 -27.64 34.14
C GLN A 27 -13.14 -26.44 34.84
N ALA A 28 -12.44 -25.91 35.85
CA ALA A 28 -12.77 -24.63 36.45
C ALA A 28 -12.83 -23.58 35.33
N ARG A 29 -14.00 -22.97 35.15
CA ARG A 29 -14.16 -21.82 34.25
C ARG A 29 -13.24 -20.72 34.72
N GLN A 30 -12.06 -20.62 34.11
CA GLN A 30 -11.24 -19.43 34.20
C GLN A 30 -12.05 -18.29 33.58
N SER A 31 -12.57 -17.41 34.43
CA SER A 31 -13.16 -16.13 34.00
C SER A 31 -12.07 -15.38 33.23
N MET A 32 -12.14 -15.44 31.90
CA MET A 32 -11.32 -14.59 31.05
C MET A 32 -11.78 -13.14 31.33
N LEU A 33 -11.04 -12.44 32.17
CA LEU A 33 -11.13 -11.00 32.26
C LEU A 33 -10.92 -10.46 30.82
N PRO A 34 -11.81 -9.57 30.33
CA PRO A 34 -11.59 -8.98 29.03
C PRO A 34 -10.21 -8.31 29.02
N ALA A 35 -9.35 -8.74 28.11
CA ALA A 35 -8.05 -8.12 27.94
C ALA A 35 -8.28 -6.63 27.72
N ALA A 36 -7.76 -5.80 28.63
CA ALA A 36 -7.87 -4.35 28.50
C ALA A 36 -7.38 -3.95 27.09
N ALA A 37 -8.27 -3.33 26.32
CA ALA A 37 -7.95 -2.89 24.97
C ALA A 37 -6.70 -2.01 25.05
N ARG A 38 -5.62 -2.45 24.42
CA ARG A 38 -4.37 -1.66 24.35
C ARG A 38 -4.73 -0.33 23.69
N PRO A 39 -4.38 0.83 24.30
CA PRO A 39 -4.66 2.12 23.69
C PRO A 39 -4.12 2.13 22.26
N ALA A 40 -4.93 2.56 21.32
CA ALA A 40 -4.51 2.69 19.92
C ALA A 40 -3.30 3.64 19.89
N ALA A 41 -2.26 3.25 19.16
CA ALA A 41 -1.12 4.14 18.95
C ALA A 41 -1.62 5.44 18.30
N PRO A 42 -1.06 6.61 18.66
CA PRO A 42 -1.50 7.90 18.12
C PRO A 42 -1.26 7.98 16.60
N GLU A 43 -2.14 8.68 15.88
CA GLU A 43 -1.91 9.06 14.50
C GLU A 43 -0.70 10.01 14.42
N ALA A 44 0.13 9.82 13.40
CA ALA A 44 1.22 10.71 13.09
C ALA A 44 0.83 11.72 12.00
N THR A 45 1.37 12.94 12.06
CA THR A 45 1.23 13.92 10.98
C THR A 45 2.56 14.07 10.27
N VAL A 46 2.56 13.87 8.95
CA VAL A 46 3.72 14.08 8.09
C VAL A 46 3.53 15.39 7.33
N ARG A 47 4.60 16.20 7.28
CA ARG A 47 4.68 17.43 6.48
C ARG A 47 5.91 17.39 5.61
N ALA A 48 5.73 17.57 4.30
CA ALA A 48 6.81 17.63 3.33
C ALA A 48 6.38 18.50 2.14
N HIS A 49 7.24 19.37 1.68
CA HIS A 49 7.07 20.15 0.44
C HIS A 49 5.72 20.87 0.29
N GLY A 50 5.17 21.42 1.38
CA GLY A 50 3.83 22.03 1.39
C GLY A 50 2.67 21.04 1.38
N LEU A 51 2.96 19.76 1.57
CA LEU A 51 1.94 18.73 1.77
C LEU A 51 1.83 18.37 3.24
N THR A 52 0.63 18.08 3.69
CA THR A 52 0.37 17.54 5.03
C THR A 52 -0.58 16.37 4.93
N VAL A 53 -0.23 15.23 5.54
CA VAL A 53 -1.09 14.04 5.64
C VAL A 53 -1.09 13.50 7.07
N ARG A 54 -2.17 12.78 7.43
CA ARG A 54 -2.27 12.04 8.68
C ARG A 54 -2.03 10.56 8.40
N LEU A 55 -1.14 9.96 9.18
CA LEU A 55 -0.81 8.54 9.07
C LEU A 55 -1.46 7.76 10.19
N PRO A 56 -2.26 6.73 9.89
CA PRO A 56 -2.74 5.78 10.88
C PRO A 56 -1.57 5.05 11.55
N PRO A 57 -1.80 4.43 12.72
CA PRO A 57 -0.82 3.56 13.37
C PRO A 57 -0.30 2.46 12.44
N GLY A 58 1.01 2.23 12.47
CA GLY A 58 1.68 1.24 11.62
C GLY A 58 2.10 1.74 10.24
N TRP A 59 1.69 2.95 9.85
CA TRP A 59 2.19 3.61 8.65
C TRP A 59 3.40 4.47 8.95
N GLN A 60 4.29 4.58 7.99
CA GLN A 60 5.51 5.40 8.08
C GLN A 60 5.79 6.09 6.75
N SER A 61 6.43 7.26 6.82
CA SER A 61 6.89 8.00 5.65
C SER A 61 8.30 7.59 5.26
N ALA A 62 8.61 7.75 3.98
CA ALA A 62 9.99 7.61 3.51
C ALA A 62 10.90 8.66 4.16
N PRO A 63 12.07 8.26 4.65
CA PRO A 63 13.05 9.20 5.21
C PRO A 63 13.83 9.96 4.13
N VAL A 64 13.78 9.50 2.88
CA VAL A 64 14.48 10.05 1.72
C VAL A 64 13.62 9.94 0.48
N ASN A 65 13.95 10.72 -0.55
CA ASN A 65 13.33 10.56 -1.88
C ASN A 65 13.67 9.16 -2.44
N LEU A 66 12.65 8.41 -2.84
CA LEU A 66 12.78 7.04 -3.36
C LEU A 66 13.01 7.00 -4.87
N THR A 67 12.88 8.14 -5.54
CA THR A 67 13.09 8.31 -6.99
C THR A 67 14.04 9.46 -7.31
N PRO A 68 15.24 9.56 -6.70
CA PRO A 68 16.12 10.73 -6.82
C PRO A 68 16.66 10.94 -8.24
N HIS A 69 16.49 9.97 -9.13
CA HIS A 69 16.85 10.07 -10.55
C HIS A 69 15.80 10.79 -11.40
N LEU A 70 14.62 11.07 -10.83
CA LEU A 70 13.54 11.78 -11.51
C LEU A 70 13.55 13.25 -11.12
N VAL A 71 13.58 14.10 -12.14
CA VAL A 71 13.46 15.56 -11.98
C VAL A 71 11.97 15.95 -12.11
N ASP A 72 11.25 15.32 -13.07
CA ASP A 72 9.82 15.56 -13.31
C ASP A 72 9.16 14.30 -13.90
N PRO A 73 8.16 13.70 -13.24
CA PRO A 73 7.62 14.11 -11.95
C PRO A 73 8.58 13.84 -10.79
N ARG A 74 8.50 14.67 -9.75
CA ARG A 74 9.30 14.52 -8.52
C ARG A 74 8.45 13.93 -7.41
N GLU A 75 8.98 12.95 -6.69
CA GLU A 75 8.33 12.39 -5.50
C GLU A 75 8.27 13.44 -4.39
N GLU A 76 7.06 13.78 -3.94
CA GLU A 76 6.81 14.74 -2.87
C GLU A 76 6.45 14.05 -1.56
N LEU A 77 5.87 12.86 -1.62
CA LEU A 77 5.47 12.07 -0.48
C LEU A 77 5.47 10.59 -0.83
N ALA A 78 6.01 9.77 0.06
CA ALA A 78 5.86 8.31 0.01
C ALA A 78 5.61 7.77 1.41
N VAL A 79 4.60 6.91 1.56
CA VAL A 79 4.20 6.29 2.83
C VAL A 79 3.83 4.83 2.64
N ALA A 80 4.10 3.99 3.64
CA ALA A 80 3.80 2.56 3.58
C ALA A 80 3.55 1.95 4.96
N THR A 81 3.02 0.72 4.98
CA THR A 81 2.92 -0.12 6.18
C THR A 81 4.21 -0.87 6.52
N PHE A 82 5.24 -0.72 5.70
CA PHE A 82 6.56 -1.37 5.85
C PHE A 82 7.70 -0.35 5.69
N PRO A 83 8.94 -0.66 6.13
CA PRO A 83 10.07 0.26 6.03
C PRO A 83 10.41 0.61 4.59
N LEU A 84 10.37 1.90 4.27
CA LEU A 84 10.72 2.44 2.97
C LEU A 84 12.23 2.69 2.90
N ARG A 85 12.88 2.13 1.87
CA ARG A 85 14.33 2.26 1.65
C ARG A 85 14.60 2.52 0.18
N TYR A 86 15.43 3.52 -0.08
CA TYR A 86 15.95 3.72 -1.42
C TYR A 86 16.96 2.62 -1.78
N ARG A 87 16.78 2.04 -2.95
CA ARG A 87 17.77 1.23 -3.68
C ARG A 87 17.74 1.66 -5.14
N ASP A 88 18.89 1.71 -5.79
CA ASP A 88 18.97 2.13 -7.21
C ASP A 88 18.30 1.10 -8.12
N MET A 89 17.00 1.21 -8.25
CA MET A 89 16.18 0.42 -9.17
C MET A 89 15.20 1.34 -9.88
N ARG A 90 15.54 1.70 -11.10
CA ARG A 90 14.75 2.63 -11.90
C ARG A 90 13.56 1.93 -12.54
N CYS A 91 12.39 2.49 -12.33
CA CYS A 91 11.14 2.00 -12.91
C CYS A 91 10.25 3.17 -13.29
N ALA A 92 10.40 3.71 -14.49
CA ALA A 92 9.61 4.83 -14.97
C ALA A 92 9.44 5.94 -13.88
N HIS A 93 8.22 6.17 -13.41
CA HIS A 93 7.89 7.23 -12.44
C HIS A 93 7.62 6.72 -11.02
N VAL A 94 7.98 5.47 -10.74
CA VAL A 94 7.70 4.80 -9.46
C VAL A 94 8.97 4.21 -8.85
N PRO A 95 9.06 4.10 -7.52
CA PRO A 95 10.23 3.52 -6.86
C PRO A 95 10.21 1.98 -6.97
N GLY A 96 10.78 1.43 -8.07
CA GLY A 96 10.77 0.00 -8.36
C GLY A 96 11.26 -0.85 -7.19
N SER A 97 12.30 -0.41 -6.47
CA SER A 97 12.82 -1.13 -5.29
C SER A 97 11.82 -1.27 -4.16
N VAL A 98 10.93 -0.28 -3.98
CA VAL A 98 9.88 -0.32 -2.96
C VAL A 98 8.80 -1.31 -3.36
N LEU A 99 8.45 -1.34 -4.66
CA LEU A 99 7.45 -2.27 -5.17
C LEU A 99 7.89 -3.73 -5.07
N GLU A 100 9.19 -4.03 -5.15
CA GLU A 100 9.74 -5.36 -4.86
C GLU A 100 9.56 -5.76 -3.40
N ASP A 101 9.59 -4.80 -2.47
CA ASP A 101 9.47 -5.04 -1.05
C ASP A 101 8.03 -5.21 -0.57
N VAL A 102 7.01 -4.91 -1.40
CA VAL A 102 5.59 -5.10 -1.06
C VAL A 102 5.28 -6.57 -0.83
N ARG A 103 4.88 -6.92 0.38
CA ARG A 103 4.54 -8.28 0.82
C ARG A 103 3.02 -8.47 0.91
N PRO A 104 2.55 -9.73 1.06
CA PRO A 104 1.15 -9.97 1.41
C PRO A 104 0.77 -9.18 2.67
N GLY A 105 -0.31 -8.42 2.59
CA GLY A 105 -0.79 -7.59 3.70
C GLY A 105 -0.33 -6.13 3.67
N ASP A 106 0.70 -5.80 2.91
CA ASP A 106 1.26 -4.45 2.84
C ASP A 106 0.45 -3.50 1.96
N ALA A 107 0.68 -2.19 2.20
CA ALA A 107 0.24 -1.13 1.32
C ALA A 107 1.30 -0.04 1.21
N PHE A 108 1.32 0.62 0.06
CA PHE A 108 2.21 1.70 -0.29
C PHE A 108 1.43 2.80 -1.03
N VAL A 109 1.72 4.06 -0.71
CA VAL A 109 1.16 5.24 -1.38
C VAL A 109 2.30 6.19 -1.70
N THR A 110 2.36 6.68 -2.93
CA THR A 110 3.30 7.75 -3.32
C THR A 110 2.60 8.82 -4.15
N LEU A 111 3.06 10.04 -3.97
CA LEU A 111 2.59 11.24 -4.66
C LEU A 111 3.77 11.89 -5.39
N PRO A 112 4.03 11.58 -6.65
CA PRO A 112 4.88 12.37 -7.52
C PRO A 112 4.13 13.61 -8.02
N GLU A 113 4.79 14.76 -8.01
CA GLU A 113 4.27 16.01 -8.56
C GLU A 113 4.88 16.28 -9.93
N ARG A 114 4.03 16.64 -10.90
CA ARG A 114 4.43 17.10 -12.22
C ARG A 114 4.61 18.61 -12.20
N GLY A 115 5.78 19.07 -12.58
CA GLY A 115 6.11 20.51 -12.61
C GLY A 115 6.08 21.12 -13.99
N LEU A 116 6.84 20.53 -14.91
CA LEU A 116 7.09 21.11 -16.22
C LEU A 116 5.95 20.80 -17.19
N GLY A 117 5.34 21.85 -17.76
CA GLY A 117 4.32 21.70 -18.79
C GLY A 117 3.02 21.04 -18.35
N ALA A 118 2.84 20.76 -17.06
CA ALA A 118 1.59 20.25 -16.56
C ALA A 118 0.53 21.36 -16.52
N ALA A 119 -0.68 21.03 -16.97
CA ALA A 119 -1.83 21.90 -16.89
C ALA A 119 -3.04 21.09 -16.39
N ALA A 120 -3.98 21.76 -15.73
CA ALA A 120 -5.25 21.15 -15.42
C ALA A 120 -5.92 20.65 -16.71
N GLY A 121 -6.44 19.42 -16.67
CA GLY A 121 -7.03 18.78 -17.85
C GLY A 121 -7.46 17.35 -17.55
N PRO A 122 -7.73 16.55 -18.58
CA PRO A 122 -8.17 15.16 -18.40
C PRO A 122 -7.23 14.31 -17.56
N ASP A 123 -5.91 14.54 -17.68
CA ASP A 123 -4.89 13.79 -16.94
C ASP A 123 -4.76 14.26 -15.48
N PHE A 124 -5.13 15.51 -15.19
CA PHE A 124 -5.11 16.12 -13.86
C PHE A 124 -6.43 16.82 -13.57
N PRO A 125 -7.52 16.08 -13.41
CA PRO A 125 -8.81 16.65 -13.01
C PRO A 125 -8.70 17.29 -11.63
N ALA A 126 -9.68 18.11 -11.26
CA ALA A 126 -9.75 18.64 -9.91
C ALA A 126 -9.76 17.49 -8.89
N ARG A 127 -9.15 17.75 -7.73
CA ARG A 127 -9.15 16.78 -6.63
C ARG A 127 -10.54 16.24 -6.35
N PRO A 128 -10.73 14.91 -6.25
CA PRO A 128 -12.01 14.33 -5.88
C PRO A 128 -12.36 14.65 -4.43
N ALA A 129 -13.65 14.68 -4.11
CA ALA A 129 -14.13 14.86 -2.73
C ALA A 129 -13.63 13.72 -1.80
N HIS A 130 -13.54 12.51 -2.35
CA HIS A 130 -12.99 11.33 -1.67
C HIS A 130 -12.15 10.51 -2.66
N PHE A 131 -11.01 10.02 -2.18
CA PHE A 131 -10.21 9.06 -2.91
C PHE A 131 -10.72 7.64 -2.68
N GLY A 132 -10.60 6.77 -3.68
CA GLY A 132 -11.08 5.41 -3.59
C GLY A 132 -10.71 4.54 -4.79
N PRO A 133 -11.05 3.24 -4.73
CA PRO A 133 -10.61 2.24 -5.72
C PRO A 133 -11.22 2.41 -7.11
N VAL A 134 -12.20 3.29 -7.26
CA VAL A 134 -12.80 3.60 -8.58
C VAL A 134 -11.95 4.59 -9.38
N LEU A 135 -10.93 5.21 -8.74
CA LEU A 135 -10.03 6.14 -9.38
C LEU A 135 -8.88 5.39 -10.04
N GLY A 136 -8.60 5.76 -11.28
CA GLY A 136 -7.45 5.23 -12.02
C GLY A 136 -7.58 3.78 -12.46
N GLY A 137 -6.46 3.27 -12.95
CA GLY A 137 -6.27 1.89 -13.41
C GLY A 137 -4.91 1.36 -12.97
N PRO A 138 -4.54 0.13 -13.38
CA PRO A 138 -3.22 -0.39 -13.12
C PRO A 138 -2.14 0.48 -13.77
N SER A 139 -1.03 0.67 -13.06
CA SER A 139 0.15 1.34 -13.61
C SER A 139 0.97 0.40 -14.49
N GLU A 140 1.97 0.96 -15.19
CA GLU A 140 2.99 0.16 -15.89
C GLU A 140 4.06 -0.42 -14.95
N ALA A 141 3.93 -0.22 -13.65
CA ALA A 141 4.91 -0.66 -12.64
C ALA A 141 5.14 -2.17 -12.66
N SER A 142 4.11 -2.97 -12.98
CA SER A 142 4.23 -4.42 -13.15
C SER A 142 5.22 -4.83 -14.26
N ALA A 143 5.43 -4.00 -15.26
CA ALA A 143 6.42 -4.26 -16.32
C ALA A 143 7.85 -4.09 -15.81
N CYS A 144 8.10 -3.19 -14.87
CA CYS A 144 9.41 -2.98 -14.26
C CYS A 144 9.76 -4.01 -13.19
N VAL A 145 8.76 -4.54 -12.50
CA VAL A 145 8.92 -5.45 -11.35
C VAL A 145 8.05 -6.70 -11.57
N PRO A 146 8.38 -7.51 -12.59
CA PRO A 146 7.52 -8.64 -13.00
C PRO A 146 7.41 -9.74 -11.93
N SER A 147 8.34 -9.79 -10.97
CA SER A 147 8.28 -10.70 -9.82
C SER A 147 7.38 -10.20 -8.69
N ALA A 148 7.09 -8.91 -8.64
CA ALA A 148 6.26 -8.33 -7.60
C ALA A 148 4.79 -8.71 -7.79
N ARG A 149 4.14 -8.99 -6.68
CA ARG A 149 2.71 -9.31 -6.65
C ARG A 149 1.99 -8.25 -5.85
N PHE A 150 1.42 -7.28 -6.53
CA PHE A 150 0.57 -6.24 -5.95
C PHE A 150 -0.54 -5.88 -6.93
N ALA A 151 -1.63 -5.32 -6.40
CA ALA A 151 -2.63 -4.61 -7.18
C ALA A 151 -2.42 -3.12 -6.94
N ASP A 152 -2.45 -2.32 -7.98
CA ASP A 152 -2.20 -0.89 -7.90
C ASP A 152 -3.27 -0.06 -8.59
N HIS A 153 -3.32 1.20 -8.19
CA HIS A 153 -4.12 2.25 -8.78
C HIS A 153 -3.21 3.41 -9.12
N TRP A 154 -3.26 3.85 -10.37
CA TRP A 154 -2.52 5.00 -10.87
C TRP A 154 -3.48 6.03 -11.46
N PHE A 155 -3.43 7.26 -10.98
CA PHE A 155 -4.26 8.36 -11.45
C PHE A 155 -3.62 9.72 -11.19
N GLY A 156 -4.11 10.77 -11.85
CA GLY A 156 -3.71 12.15 -11.61
C GLY A 156 -4.81 12.96 -10.96
N PHE A 157 -4.43 14.04 -10.28
CA PHE A 157 -5.35 15.10 -9.85
C PHE A 157 -4.62 16.43 -9.70
N SER A 158 -5.39 17.55 -9.67
CA SER A 158 -4.87 18.88 -9.36
C SER A 158 -5.49 19.44 -8.08
N ASP A 159 -4.67 20.10 -7.25
CA ASP A 159 -5.08 20.78 -6.03
C ASP A 159 -4.12 21.93 -5.72
N GLY A 160 -4.64 23.09 -5.31
CA GLY A 160 -3.83 24.28 -4.98
C GLY A 160 -2.94 24.77 -6.13
N GLY A 161 -3.32 24.54 -7.39
CA GLY A 161 -2.52 24.88 -8.58
C GLY A 161 -1.34 23.92 -8.83
N ARG A 162 -1.27 22.81 -8.11
CA ARG A 162 -0.27 21.76 -8.25
C ARG A 162 -0.88 20.51 -8.91
N HIS A 163 -0.06 19.70 -9.58
CA HIS A 163 -0.51 18.56 -10.36
C HIS A 163 0.20 17.29 -9.88
N PHE A 164 -0.57 16.38 -9.35
CA PHE A 164 -0.05 15.16 -8.70
C PHE A 164 -0.47 13.92 -9.48
N HIS A 165 0.47 13.01 -9.63
CA HIS A 165 0.14 11.61 -9.80
C HIS A 165 0.01 10.94 -8.43
N VAL A 166 -0.76 9.87 -8.37
CA VAL A 166 -0.87 9.01 -7.21
C VAL A 166 -0.67 7.58 -7.65
N MET A 167 0.15 6.85 -6.91
CA MET A 167 0.14 5.40 -6.94
C MET A 167 -0.27 4.88 -5.58
N VAL A 168 -1.24 3.97 -5.56
CA VAL A 168 -1.60 3.18 -4.38
C VAL A 168 -1.41 1.72 -4.72
N ALA A 169 -0.47 1.05 -4.06
CA ALA A 169 -0.20 -0.37 -4.27
C ALA A 169 -0.59 -1.19 -3.05
N PHE A 170 -1.19 -2.35 -3.28
CA PHE A 170 -1.64 -3.28 -2.25
C PHE A 170 -1.07 -4.67 -2.48
N GLY A 171 -0.43 -5.24 -1.49
CA GLY A 171 -0.07 -6.65 -1.48
C GLY A 171 -1.31 -7.56 -1.59
N PRO A 172 -1.17 -8.81 -2.08
CA PRO A 172 -2.30 -9.69 -2.40
C PRO A 172 -3.28 -9.93 -1.26
N GLN A 173 -2.83 -9.86 -0.02
CA GLN A 173 -3.62 -10.11 1.19
C GLN A 173 -3.85 -8.85 2.03
N ALA A 174 -3.64 -7.65 1.46
CA ALA A 174 -3.94 -6.40 2.15
C ALA A 174 -5.39 -6.39 2.63
N SER A 175 -5.57 -6.24 3.95
CA SER A 175 -6.90 -6.28 4.57
C SER A 175 -7.76 -5.11 4.12
N ALA A 176 -9.08 -5.24 4.30
CA ALA A 176 -10.00 -4.14 4.03
C ALA A 176 -9.66 -2.89 4.86
N ASP A 177 -9.13 -3.07 6.09
CA ASP A 177 -8.69 -1.98 6.96
C ASP A 177 -7.48 -1.25 6.38
N VAL A 178 -6.45 -1.97 5.97
CA VAL A 178 -5.25 -1.38 5.36
C VAL A 178 -5.62 -0.62 4.07
N ARG A 179 -6.51 -1.19 3.26
CA ARG A 179 -7.02 -0.52 2.06
C ARG A 179 -7.77 0.77 2.39
N ARG A 180 -8.67 0.76 3.39
CA ARG A 180 -9.36 1.97 3.85
C ARG A 180 -8.39 3.02 4.38
N GLN A 181 -7.38 2.60 5.13
CA GLN A 181 -6.35 3.51 5.65
C GLN A 181 -5.57 4.20 4.54
N ALA A 182 -5.18 3.48 3.47
CA ALA A 182 -4.50 4.08 2.33
C ALA A 182 -5.32 5.22 1.69
N TRP A 183 -6.61 5.00 1.47
CA TRP A 183 -7.50 6.03 0.94
C TRP A 183 -7.73 7.17 1.93
N ALA A 184 -7.85 6.88 3.23
CA ALA A 184 -8.01 7.89 4.26
C ALA A 184 -6.76 8.79 4.41
N ILE A 185 -5.56 8.27 4.15
CA ILE A 185 -4.33 9.07 4.08
C ILE A 185 -4.48 10.11 2.97
N LEU A 186 -4.90 9.71 1.77
CA LEU A 186 -5.12 10.61 0.64
C LEU A 186 -6.25 11.61 0.92
N ASP A 187 -7.35 11.18 1.54
CA ASP A 187 -8.44 12.07 1.96
C ASP A 187 -7.97 13.13 2.97
N SER A 188 -6.99 12.79 3.81
CA SER A 188 -6.40 13.70 4.79
C SER A 188 -5.41 14.71 4.19
N LEU A 189 -5.01 14.53 2.93
CA LEU A 189 -4.03 15.38 2.25
C LEU A 189 -4.49 16.82 2.27
N ARG A 190 -3.59 17.70 2.64
CA ARG A 190 -3.71 19.15 2.50
C ARG A 190 -2.56 19.65 1.67
N VAL A 191 -2.86 20.45 0.68
CA VAL A 191 -1.89 21.12 -0.19
C VAL A 191 -1.85 22.59 0.20
N ASP A 192 -0.68 23.09 0.59
CA ASP A 192 -0.48 24.50 0.85
C ASP A 192 -0.21 25.21 -0.48
N PRO A 193 -1.14 26.06 -0.97
CA PRO A 193 -0.98 26.74 -2.25
C PRO A 193 0.12 27.81 -2.21
N GLY A 194 0.53 28.26 -1.02
CA GLY A 194 1.60 29.26 -0.84
C GLY A 194 3.00 28.67 -0.94
N VAL A 195 3.13 27.34 -0.91
CA VAL A 195 4.43 26.67 -1.02
C VAL A 195 4.66 26.23 -2.45
N VAL A 196 5.55 26.93 -3.13
CA VAL A 196 6.11 26.47 -4.41
C VAL A 196 7.36 25.67 -4.09
N PRO A 197 7.40 24.37 -4.44
CA PRO A 197 8.61 23.57 -4.20
C PRO A 197 9.82 24.22 -4.88
N ASP A 198 10.95 24.24 -4.16
CA ASP A 198 12.20 24.89 -4.59
C ASP A 198 12.71 24.40 -5.96
N TRP A 199 12.50 23.13 -6.28
CA TRP A 199 12.89 22.55 -7.57
C TRP A 199 12.10 23.13 -8.77
N LYS A 200 10.91 23.72 -8.55
CA LYS A 200 10.16 24.44 -9.60
C LYS A 200 10.74 25.82 -9.89
N SER A 201 11.54 26.33 -8.98
CA SER A 201 12.15 27.66 -9.06
C SER A 201 13.55 27.65 -9.69
N SER A 202 14.10 26.46 -9.94
CA SER A 202 15.40 26.30 -10.59
C SER A 202 15.21 26.38 -12.11
N PRO A 203 15.96 27.26 -12.79
CA PRO A 203 15.92 27.42 -14.23
C PRO A 203 16.45 26.20 -14.97
#